data_8cfdab13d8b5f685ba345c3568d0a8a8
#
_entry.id   8cfdab13d8b5f685ba345c3568d0a8a8
#
_cell.length_a   1.000
_cell.length_b   1.000
_cell.length_c   1.000
_cell.angle_alpha   90.00
_cell.angle_beta   90.00
_cell.angle_gamma   90.00
#
_symmetry.space_group_name_H-M   'P 1'
#
loop_
_entity.id
_entity.type
_entity.pdbx_description
1 polymer ?
#
loop_
_entity_poly.entity_id
_entity_poly.type
_entity_poly.pdbx_seq_one_letter_code
_entity_poly.pdbx_strand_id
1 'polypeptide(L)'
;MEIGVTIYPHFVTKDKTLASILADVKIKNYDFVSIFPHTLGLIKNGVVVEKKLRPIETTLRGVGIDYIVRMPTSVNLRDHIYYTRHFRVAKAVADVAIKLGAKVIVMQSGRTGRLDLEIEAIQQLADMVGPFDIKIALENTFSVKDTLYVVDNVDRENVGFALDVAHAFLSAQGNEEKLLEDVKLGTDKTVILMIHDNFGKLFPQVEPEDALAYGVGDLHLLPGEGSIPFGKVLRLFGDVPLLLKVKDPDKFAKIPSKQGLIELLTSL
;
A
#
# COMPACT_ATOMS: atom_id res chain seq x y z
N MET A 1 -4.31 -16.04 8.39
CA MET A 1 -4.18 -14.92 7.43
C MET A 1 -4.43 -13.60 8.15
N GLU A 2 -3.47 -12.69 8.12
CA GLU A 2 -3.59 -11.34 8.67
C GLU A 2 -4.24 -10.39 7.64
N ILE A 3 -5.14 -9.53 8.07
CA ILE A 3 -5.80 -8.57 7.19
C ILE A 3 -5.79 -7.18 7.83
N GLY A 4 -5.31 -6.21 7.07
CA GLY A 4 -5.33 -4.81 7.44
C GLY A 4 -6.16 -3.94 6.50
N VAL A 5 -6.36 -2.69 6.90
CA VAL A 5 -7.05 -1.69 6.09
C VAL A 5 -6.24 -0.42 5.94
N THR A 6 -6.34 0.23 4.79
CA THR A 6 -5.69 1.52 4.56
C THR A 6 -6.56 2.65 5.09
N ILE A 7 -5.97 3.47 5.98
CA ILE A 7 -6.60 4.71 6.45
C ILE A 7 -6.13 5.85 5.55
N TYR A 8 -7.02 6.32 4.68
CA TYR A 8 -6.72 7.46 3.82
C TYR A 8 -6.86 8.79 4.58
N PRO A 9 -6.11 9.82 4.19
CA PRO A 9 -6.07 11.11 4.90
C PRO A 9 -7.43 11.77 5.05
N HIS A 10 -8.24 11.69 4.00
CA HIS A 10 -9.56 12.32 3.95
C HIS A 10 -10.62 11.62 4.81
N PHE A 11 -10.30 10.45 5.39
CA PHE A 11 -11.15 9.82 6.40
C PHE A 11 -11.10 10.53 7.75
N VAL A 12 -9.97 11.19 8.05
CA VAL A 12 -9.80 11.95 9.28
C VAL A 12 -10.37 13.35 9.09
N THR A 13 -11.47 13.65 9.77
CA THR A 13 -12.17 14.93 9.71
C THR A 13 -12.29 15.54 11.11
N LYS A 14 -12.99 16.68 11.24
CA LYS A 14 -13.28 17.27 12.54
C LYS A 14 -14.17 16.35 13.38
N ASP A 15 -15.09 15.64 12.73
CA ASP A 15 -16.09 14.79 13.39
C ASP A 15 -15.64 13.32 13.50
N LYS A 16 -14.65 12.91 12.70
CA LYS A 16 -14.12 11.55 12.68
C LYS A 16 -12.62 11.54 12.90
N THR A 17 -12.21 11.31 14.15
CA THR A 17 -10.80 11.33 14.55
C THR A 17 -10.07 10.04 14.16
N LEU A 18 -8.73 10.08 14.08
CA LEU A 18 -7.94 8.87 13.88
C LEU A 18 -8.27 7.80 14.94
N ALA A 19 -8.41 8.19 16.20
CA ALA A 19 -8.73 7.26 17.29
C ALA A 19 -10.08 6.56 17.08
N SER A 20 -11.13 7.29 16.65
CA SER A 20 -12.44 6.68 16.36
C SER A 20 -12.38 5.72 15.18
N ILE A 21 -11.63 6.07 14.11
CA ILE A 21 -11.44 5.18 12.95
C ILE A 21 -10.72 3.90 13.37
N LEU A 22 -9.66 4.01 14.16
CA LEU A 22 -8.92 2.85 14.66
C LEU A 22 -9.78 1.95 15.55
N ALA A 23 -10.63 2.53 16.39
CA ALA A 23 -11.57 1.78 17.22
C ALA A 23 -12.58 1.00 16.35
N ASP A 24 -13.14 1.62 15.32
CA ASP A 24 -14.05 0.97 14.37
C ASP A 24 -13.37 -0.20 13.65
N VAL A 25 -12.12 -0.01 13.21
CA VAL A 25 -11.31 -1.06 12.56
C VAL A 25 -11.04 -2.22 13.53
N LYS A 26 -10.73 -1.92 14.79
CA LYS A 26 -10.49 -2.92 15.83
C LYS A 26 -11.75 -3.73 16.16
N ILE A 27 -12.91 -3.09 16.25
CA ILE A 27 -14.21 -3.76 16.47
C ILE A 27 -14.51 -4.74 15.32
N LYS A 28 -14.11 -4.43 14.10
CA LYS A 28 -14.25 -5.31 12.94
C LYS A 28 -13.20 -6.42 12.88
N ASN A 29 -12.33 -6.55 13.88
CA ASN A 29 -11.28 -7.57 14.05
C ASN A 29 -10.19 -7.55 12.99
N TYR A 30 -9.91 -6.42 12.36
CA TYR A 30 -8.73 -6.28 11.52
C TYR A 30 -7.45 -6.29 12.36
N ASP A 31 -6.37 -6.85 11.81
CA ASP A 31 -5.12 -7.08 12.55
C ASP A 31 -4.21 -5.84 12.53
N PHE A 32 -4.21 -5.10 11.42
CA PHE A 32 -3.35 -3.93 11.29
C PHE A 32 -3.98 -2.83 10.42
N VAL A 33 -3.39 -1.65 10.47
CA VAL A 33 -3.76 -0.52 9.61
C VAL A 33 -2.56 -0.02 8.81
N SER A 34 -2.84 0.53 7.63
CA SER A 34 -1.85 1.25 6.85
C SER A 34 -2.08 2.75 6.98
N ILE A 35 -1.03 3.49 7.37
CA ILE A 35 -1.08 4.93 7.60
C ILE A 35 -0.10 5.69 6.70
N PHE A 36 -0.41 6.95 6.43
CA PHE A 36 0.43 7.88 5.65
C PHE A 36 1.01 8.95 6.59
N PRO A 37 2.29 8.86 7.01
CA PRO A 37 2.88 9.79 7.97
C PRO A 37 2.80 11.26 7.58
N HIS A 38 2.98 11.57 6.29
CA HIS A 38 2.94 12.93 5.78
C HIS A 38 1.55 13.57 5.92
N THR A 39 0.48 12.79 5.78
CA THR A 39 -0.90 13.28 5.88
C THR A 39 -1.36 13.44 7.32
N LEU A 40 -0.78 12.69 8.24
CA LEU A 40 -0.94 12.89 9.69
C LEU A 40 -0.10 14.08 10.19
N GLY A 41 0.63 14.75 9.29
CA GLY A 41 1.48 15.89 9.58
C GLY A 41 2.74 15.53 10.37
N LEU A 42 3.16 14.26 10.34
CA LEU A 42 4.40 13.78 10.97
C LEU A 42 5.64 14.18 10.17
N ILE A 43 5.46 14.54 8.90
CA ILE A 43 6.55 14.97 8.01
C ILE A 43 6.18 16.31 7.38
N LYS A 44 7.10 17.27 7.45
CA LYS A 44 6.99 18.56 6.78
C LYS A 44 8.33 18.91 6.11
N ASN A 45 8.30 19.19 4.80
CA ASN A 45 9.49 19.51 4.00
C ASN A 45 10.61 18.43 4.09
N GLY A 46 10.22 17.15 4.21
CA GLY A 46 11.17 16.04 4.36
C GLY A 46 11.86 15.99 5.73
N VAL A 47 11.24 16.57 6.76
CA VAL A 47 11.72 16.55 8.16
C VAL A 47 10.61 16.03 9.05
N VAL A 48 10.96 15.18 10.01
CA VAL A 48 10.03 14.65 11.02
C VAL A 48 9.61 15.75 12.00
N VAL A 49 8.31 15.84 12.28
CA VAL A 49 7.71 16.79 13.21
C VAL A 49 7.55 16.11 14.57
N GLU A 50 8.61 16.08 15.36
CA GLU A 50 8.71 15.33 16.62
C GLU A 50 7.54 15.58 17.60
N LYS A 51 7.09 16.83 17.72
CA LYS A 51 5.97 17.19 18.62
C LYS A 51 4.64 16.51 18.26
N LYS A 52 4.48 16.03 17.03
CA LYS A 52 3.29 15.31 16.57
C LYS A 52 3.43 13.80 16.66
N LEU A 53 4.64 13.29 16.81
CA LEU A 53 4.91 11.86 16.82
C LEU A 53 4.29 11.19 18.05
N ARG A 54 4.55 11.71 19.24
CA ARG A 54 4.02 11.18 20.51
C ARG A 54 2.50 11.02 20.55
N PRO A 55 1.70 12.05 20.20
CA PRO A 55 0.24 11.92 20.17
C PRO A 55 -0.24 10.79 19.25
N ILE A 56 0.36 10.65 18.06
CA ILE A 56 0.00 9.58 17.11
C ILE A 56 0.42 8.21 17.65
N GLU A 57 1.64 8.08 18.17
CA GLU A 57 2.11 6.86 18.82
C GLU A 57 1.19 6.43 19.96
N THR A 58 0.84 7.36 20.85
CA THR A 58 -0.10 7.10 21.96
C THR A 58 -1.45 6.62 21.46
N THR A 59 -1.97 7.23 20.39
CA THR A 59 -3.24 6.83 19.79
C THR A 59 -3.16 5.41 19.20
N LEU A 60 -2.12 5.10 18.42
CA LEU A 60 -1.93 3.78 17.83
C LEU A 60 -1.78 2.69 18.90
N ARG A 61 -0.92 2.92 19.88
CA ARG A 61 -0.70 1.97 20.99
C ARG A 61 -1.93 1.83 21.90
N GLY A 62 -2.67 2.92 22.12
CA GLY A 62 -3.86 2.91 22.96
C GLY A 62 -4.99 2.03 22.42
N VAL A 63 -5.11 1.91 21.10
CA VAL A 63 -6.07 1.02 20.46
C VAL A 63 -5.54 -0.44 20.40
N GLY A 64 -4.22 -0.65 20.46
CA GLY A 64 -3.61 -1.98 20.40
C GLY A 64 -3.85 -2.67 19.05
N ILE A 65 -3.65 -1.93 17.95
CA ILE A 65 -3.69 -2.45 16.59
C ILE A 65 -2.33 -2.22 15.94
N ASP A 66 -1.83 -3.21 15.21
CA ASP A 66 -0.57 -3.10 14.49
C ASP A 66 -0.70 -2.13 13.31
N TYR A 67 0.43 -1.65 12.80
CA TYR A 67 0.42 -0.70 11.69
C TYR A 67 1.63 -0.83 10.78
N ILE A 68 1.39 -0.49 9.54
CA ILE A 68 2.40 -0.33 8.50
C ILE A 68 2.39 1.11 8.00
N VAL A 69 3.48 1.54 7.42
CA VAL A 69 3.66 2.92 6.95
C VAL A 69 3.69 2.96 5.42
N ARG A 70 3.00 3.92 4.83
CA ARG A 70 3.02 4.14 3.39
C ARG A 70 3.81 5.39 3.01
N MET A 71 4.69 5.23 2.02
CA MET A 71 5.39 6.32 1.36
C MET A 71 4.38 7.21 0.59
N PRO A 72 4.59 8.54 0.52
CA PRO A 72 3.82 9.37 -0.40
C PRO A 72 3.96 8.88 -1.85
N THR A 73 2.84 8.77 -2.57
CA THR A 73 2.84 8.36 -3.98
C THR A 73 3.55 9.35 -4.93
N SER A 74 3.78 10.57 -4.44
CA SER A 74 4.56 11.59 -5.16
C SER A 74 6.09 11.41 -5.05
N VAL A 75 6.57 10.49 -4.20
CA VAL A 75 8.00 10.17 -4.12
C VAL A 75 8.38 9.33 -5.34
N ASN A 76 9.30 9.85 -6.15
CA ASN A 76 9.87 9.15 -7.30
C ASN A 76 11.41 9.12 -7.18
N LEU A 77 11.95 8.00 -6.75
CA LEU A 77 13.39 7.84 -6.53
C LEU A 77 14.18 7.69 -7.85
N ARG A 78 13.49 7.56 -9.01
CA ARG A 78 14.12 7.61 -10.34
C ARG A 78 14.32 9.03 -10.86
N ASP A 79 13.69 10.02 -10.25
CA ASP A 79 13.77 11.41 -10.69
C ASP A 79 15.13 12.00 -10.36
N HIS A 80 16.04 12.08 -11.36
CA HIS A 80 17.38 12.62 -11.19
C HIS A 80 17.42 14.12 -10.91
N ILE A 81 16.39 14.88 -11.30
CA ILE A 81 16.32 16.33 -11.08
C ILE A 81 16.00 16.64 -9.63
N TYR A 82 14.98 15.95 -9.09
CA TYR A 82 14.52 16.18 -7.72
C TYR A 82 14.92 15.07 -6.74
N TYR A 83 15.87 14.21 -7.11
CA TYR A 83 16.30 13.05 -6.34
C TYR A 83 16.54 13.37 -4.85
N THR A 84 17.37 14.38 -4.57
CA THR A 84 17.68 14.76 -3.18
C THR A 84 16.46 15.11 -2.36
N ARG A 85 15.44 15.73 -2.99
CA ARG A 85 14.19 16.07 -2.32
C ARG A 85 13.34 14.82 -2.06
N HIS A 86 13.21 13.94 -3.04
CA HIS A 86 12.47 12.69 -2.91
C HIS A 86 13.13 11.77 -1.88
N PHE A 87 14.43 11.61 -1.94
CA PHE A 87 15.17 10.77 -1.01
C PHE A 87 15.12 11.30 0.44
N ARG A 88 15.16 12.62 0.63
CA ARG A 88 14.98 13.24 1.96
C ARG A 88 13.59 12.89 2.53
N VAL A 89 12.54 12.95 1.73
CA VAL A 89 11.18 12.55 2.18
C VAL A 89 11.15 11.07 2.51
N ALA A 90 11.74 10.23 1.68
CA ALA A 90 11.81 8.78 1.91
C ALA A 90 12.53 8.45 3.23
N LYS A 91 13.67 9.09 3.51
CA LYS A 91 14.39 8.94 4.78
C LYS A 91 13.55 9.39 5.98
N ALA A 92 12.80 10.49 5.84
CA ALA A 92 11.92 10.96 6.92
C ALA A 92 10.77 9.97 7.20
N VAL A 93 10.23 9.31 6.16
CA VAL A 93 9.25 8.23 6.32
C VAL A 93 9.87 7.03 7.04
N ALA A 94 11.08 6.63 6.65
CA ALA A 94 11.81 5.55 7.30
C ALA A 94 12.09 5.87 8.79
N ASP A 95 12.50 7.10 9.11
CA ASP A 95 12.70 7.55 10.49
C ASP A 95 11.40 7.51 11.30
N VAL A 96 10.26 7.93 10.73
CA VAL A 96 8.95 7.80 11.38
C VAL A 96 8.60 6.32 11.59
N ALA A 97 8.84 5.46 10.62
CA ALA A 97 8.57 4.02 10.74
C ALA A 97 9.38 3.39 11.89
N ILE A 98 10.67 3.73 12.00
CA ILE A 98 11.54 3.29 13.10
C ILE A 98 10.98 3.77 14.45
N LYS A 99 10.70 5.07 14.59
CA LYS A 99 10.23 5.68 15.84
C LYS A 99 8.88 5.15 16.29
N LEU A 100 7.99 4.85 15.34
CA LEU A 100 6.71 4.25 15.64
C LEU A 100 6.81 2.73 15.87
N GLY A 101 7.84 2.05 15.37
CA GLY A 101 7.99 0.59 15.41
C GLY A 101 7.09 -0.12 14.39
N ALA A 102 6.94 0.48 13.20
CA ALA A 102 6.18 -0.14 12.11
C ALA A 102 6.86 -1.42 11.61
N LYS A 103 6.09 -2.38 11.12
CA LYS A 103 6.63 -3.65 10.61
C LYS A 103 7.03 -3.57 9.13
N VAL A 104 6.31 -2.77 8.36
CA VAL A 104 6.51 -2.66 6.91
C VAL A 104 6.42 -1.20 6.48
N ILE A 105 7.28 -0.81 5.55
CA ILE A 105 7.17 0.40 4.76
C ILE A 105 6.76 0.00 3.35
N VAL A 106 5.57 0.42 2.91
CA VAL A 106 5.13 0.22 1.54
C VAL A 106 5.44 1.45 0.71
N MET A 107 6.07 1.28 -0.43
CA MET A 107 6.36 2.36 -1.37
C MET A 107 6.15 1.92 -2.81
N GLN A 108 5.69 2.84 -3.66
CA GLN A 108 5.57 2.59 -5.09
C GLN A 108 6.96 2.62 -5.75
N SER A 109 7.22 1.68 -6.65
CA SER A 109 8.36 1.79 -7.55
C SER A 109 8.18 2.99 -8.48
N GLY A 110 9.28 3.68 -8.77
CA GLY A 110 9.28 4.87 -9.62
C GLY A 110 8.78 4.57 -11.03
N ARG A 111 8.09 5.56 -11.63
CA ARG A 111 7.47 5.38 -12.95
C ARG A 111 8.43 5.69 -14.09
N THR A 112 9.21 6.77 -13.96
CA THR A 112 10.09 7.30 -15.01
C THR A 112 11.38 7.81 -14.40
N GLY A 113 12.48 7.71 -15.15
CA GLY A 113 13.78 8.23 -14.76
C GLY A 113 14.85 7.15 -14.66
N ARG A 114 15.87 7.39 -13.81
CA ARG A 114 17.05 6.55 -13.65
C ARG A 114 16.80 5.42 -12.65
N LEU A 115 16.81 4.21 -13.14
CA LEU A 115 16.57 2.99 -12.35
C LEU A 115 17.66 2.73 -11.31
N ASP A 116 18.92 3.01 -11.65
CA ASP A 116 20.06 2.88 -10.75
C ASP A 116 19.92 3.74 -9.49
N LEU A 117 19.42 4.98 -9.61
CA LEU A 117 19.15 5.85 -8.47
C LEU A 117 18.08 5.27 -7.53
N GLU A 118 17.03 4.65 -8.08
CA GLU A 118 16.01 4.01 -7.26
C GLU A 118 16.60 2.82 -6.50
N ILE A 119 17.34 1.95 -7.16
CA ILE A 119 17.97 0.78 -6.55
C ILE A 119 18.90 1.21 -5.40
N GLU A 120 19.81 2.15 -5.65
CA GLU A 120 20.72 2.68 -4.64
C GLU A 120 19.99 3.32 -3.45
N ALA A 121 18.92 4.08 -3.72
CA ALA A 121 18.13 4.71 -2.69
C ALA A 121 17.41 3.67 -1.80
N ILE A 122 16.84 2.62 -2.41
CA ILE A 122 16.16 1.57 -1.68
C ILE A 122 17.15 0.75 -0.86
N GLN A 123 18.36 0.47 -1.38
CA GLN A 123 19.44 -0.18 -0.62
C GLN A 123 19.77 0.63 0.64
N GLN A 124 19.98 1.95 0.51
CA GLN A 124 20.26 2.81 1.66
C GLN A 124 19.11 2.85 2.68
N LEU A 125 17.84 2.86 2.20
CA LEU A 125 16.68 2.79 3.09
C LEU A 125 16.59 1.42 3.78
N ALA A 126 16.84 0.33 3.07
CA ALA A 126 16.83 -1.02 3.60
C ALA A 126 17.89 -1.22 4.69
N ASP A 127 19.11 -0.72 4.43
CA ASP A 127 20.20 -0.73 5.41
C ASP A 127 19.88 0.12 6.65
N MET A 128 19.15 1.23 6.48
CA MET A 128 18.70 2.10 7.58
C MET A 128 17.66 1.44 8.47
N VAL A 129 16.70 0.70 7.89
CA VAL A 129 15.56 0.15 8.64
C VAL A 129 15.75 -1.31 9.07
N GLY A 130 16.68 -2.03 8.44
CA GLY A 130 16.96 -3.44 8.72
C GLY A 130 17.27 -3.76 10.19
N PRO A 131 18.10 -2.95 10.90
CA PRO A 131 18.36 -3.16 12.33
C PRO A 131 17.13 -3.11 13.24
N PHE A 132 16.00 -2.61 12.75
CA PHE A 132 14.73 -2.49 13.47
C PHE A 132 13.70 -3.53 13.04
N ASP A 133 14.11 -4.55 12.26
CA ASP A 133 13.23 -5.60 11.73
C ASP A 133 12.06 -5.05 10.89
N ILE A 134 12.34 -3.97 10.13
CA ILE A 134 11.36 -3.36 9.24
C ILE A 134 11.62 -3.82 7.80
N LYS A 135 10.57 -4.31 7.14
CA LYS A 135 10.61 -4.64 5.72
C LYS A 135 10.22 -3.46 4.85
N ILE A 136 10.84 -3.35 3.68
CA ILE A 136 10.40 -2.45 2.60
C ILE A 136 9.70 -3.30 1.56
N ALA A 137 8.45 -2.96 1.25
CA ALA A 137 7.65 -3.64 0.24
C ALA A 137 7.38 -2.70 -0.95
N LEU A 138 7.90 -3.06 -2.13
CA LEU A 138 7.73 -2.26 -3.35
C LEU A 138 6.41 -2.60 -4.03
N GLU A 139 5.53 -1.60 -4.13
CA GLU A 139 4.20 -1.72 -4.77
C GLU A 139 4.33 -1.54 -6.29
N ASN A 140 3.75 -2.48 -7.06
CA ASN A 140 3.62 -2.30 -8.50
C ASN A 140 2.65 -1.17 -8.82
N THR A 141 3.10 -0.23 -9.66
CA THR A 141 2.22 0.84 -10.16
C THR A 141 1.36 0.31 -11.32
N PHE A 142 1.96 -0.47 -12.21
CA PHE A 142 1.32 -1.20 -13.31
C PHE A 142 1.99 -2.57 -13.49
N SER A 143 3.20 -2.62 -14.06
CA SER A 143 3.91 -3.83 -14.39
C SER A 143 4.45 -4.54 -13.15
N VAL A 144 4.03 -5.77 -12.96
CA VAL A 144 4.58 -6.67 -11.93
C VAL A 144 6.05 -6.94 -12.22
N LYS A 145 6.40 -7.22 -13.48
CA LYS A 145 7.78 -7.56 -13.90
C LYS A 145 8.78 -6.44 -13.62
N ASP A 146 8.40 -5.18 -13.91
CA ASP A 146 9.31 -4.05 -13.70
C ASP A 146 9.59 -3.82 -12.22
N THR A 147 8.59 -4.02 -11.35
CA THR A 147 8.77 -3.88 -9.92
C THR A 147 9.60 -5.04 -9.35
N LEU A 148 9.36 -6.26 -9.79
CA LEU A 148 10.16 -7.43 -9.41
C LEU A 148 11.62 -7.27 -9.85
N TYR A 149 11.88 -6.71 -11.02
CA TYR A 149 13.23 -6.39 -11.47
C TYR A 149 13.94 -5.45 -10.46
N VAL A 150 13.24 -4.43 -9.94
CA VAL A 150 13.83 -3.57 -8.90
C VAL A 150 14.10 -4.34 -7.63
N VAL A 151 13.13 -5.14 -7.13
CA VAL A 151 13.29 -5.96 -5.93
C VAL A 151 14.53 -6.84 -6.05
N ASP A 152 14.71 -7.50 -7.20
CA ASP A 152 15.85 -8.40 -7.46
C ASP A 152 17.19 -7.68 -7.47
N ASN A 153 17.23 -6.47 -8.03
CA ASN A 153 18.49 -5.72 -8.14
C ASN A 153 18.83 -4.91 -6.87
N VAL A 154 17.88 -4.72 -5.96
CA VAL A 154 18.17 -4.13 -4.65
C VAL A 154 18.99 -5.08 -3.78
N ASP A 155 18.79 -6.39 -3.90
CA ASP A 155 19.57 -7.42 -3.22
C ASP A 155 19.70 -7.17 -1.69
N ARG A 156 18.54 -7.06 -1.00
CA ARG A 156 18.46 -6.93 0.45
C ARG A 156 17.34 -7.83 0.98
N GLU A 157 17.63 -8.65 1.99
CA GLU A 157 16.68 -9.60 2.56
C GLU A 157 15.43 -8.97 3.15
N ASN A 158 15.53 -7.72 3.61
CA ASN A 158 14.39 -6.96 4.14
C ASN A 158 13.65 -6.15 3.07
N VAL A 159 13.90 -6.41 1.77
CA VAL A 159 13.17 -5.81 0.65
C VAL A 159 12.37 -6.89 -0.07
N GLY A 160 11.09 -6.63 -0.30
CA GLY A 160 10.21 -7.55 -1.00
C GLY A 160 9.15 -6.82 -1.82
N PHE A 161 8.17 -7.57 -2.26
CA PHE A 161 7.15 -7.11 -3.18
C PHE A 161 5.82 -6.85 -2.44
N ALA A 162 5.19 -5.71 -2.71
CA ALA A 162 3.82 -5.43 -2.34
C ALA A 162 2.97 -5.56 -3.60
N LEU A 163 2.36 -6.72 -3.80
CA LEU A 163 1.54 -6.95 -4.98
C LEU A 163 0.19 -6.24 -4.83
N ASP A 164 0.00 -5.20 -5.63
CA ASP A 164 -1.32 -4.61 -5.84
C ASP A 164 -2.02 -5.36 -6.97
N VAL A 165 -2.99 -6.18 -6.57
CA VAL A 165 -3.72 -7.07 -7.50
C VAL A 165 -4.54 -6.25 -8.50
N ALA A 166 -5.11 -5.15 -8.06
CA ALA A 166 -5.93 -4.29 -8.92
C ALA A 166 -5.10 -3.56 -9.98
N HIS A 167 -3.89 -3.09 -9.63
CA HIS A 167 -2.95 -2.53 -10.59
C HIS A 167 -2.46 -3.59 -11.59
N ALA A 168 -2.21 -4.81 -11.14
CA ALA A 168 -1.86 -5.92 -12.03
C ALA A 168 -3.01 -6.24 -13.01
N PHE A 169 -4.27 -6.23 -12.54
CA PHE A 169 -5.44 -6.46 -13.37
C PHE A 169 -5.65 -5.36 -14.42
N LEU A 170 -5.42 -4.10 -14.06
CA LEU A 170 -5.41 -2.99 -15.01
C LEU A 170 -4.30 -3.14 -16.06
N SER A 171 -3.10 -3.54 -15.64
CA SER A 171 -1.99 -3.85 -16.56
C SER A 171 -2.29 -4.99 -17.50
N ALA A 172 -3.02 -6.00 -17.02
CA ALA A 172 -3.51 -7.13 -17.80
C ALA A 172 -4.73 -6.76 -18.70
N GLN A 173 -5.23 -5.52 -18.62
CA GLN A 173 -6.41 -5.04 -19.37
C GLN A 173 -7.66 -5.91 -19.14
N GLY A 174 -7.86 -6.37 -17.91
CA GLY A 174 -8.98 -7.21 -17.53
C GLY A 174 -8.84 -8.69 -17.98
N ASN A 175 -7.71 -9.07 -18.53
CA ASN A 175 -7.48 -10.46 -18.92
C ASN A 175 -7.05 -11.30 -17.71
N GLU A 176 -7.86 -12.28 -17.34
CA GLU A 176 -7.65 -13.13 -16.18
C GLU A 176 -6.38 -14.00 -16.30
N GLU A 177 -6.15 -14.63 -17.44
CA GLU A 177 -4.99 -15.52 -17.64
C GLU A 177 -3.70 -14.75 -17.47
N LYS A 178 -3.62 -13.56 -18.11
CA LYS A 178 -2.46 -12.68 -18.00
C LYS A 178 -2.26 -12.16 -16.57
N LEU A 179 -3.35 -11.83 -15.86
CA LEU A 179 -3.26 -11.48 -14.44
C LEU A 179 -2.61 -12.60 -13.64
N LEU A 180 -3.12 -13.84 -13.79
CA LEU A 180 -2.61 -14.98 -13.03
C LEU A 180 -1.16 -15.34 -13.39
N GLU A 181 -0.77 -15.18 -14.67
CA GLU A 181 0.62 -15.32 -15.10
C GLU A 181 1.54 -14.27 -14.45
N ASP A 182 1.14 -13.00 -14.51
CA ASP A 182 1.94 -11.90 -13.92
C ASP A 182 2.03 -12.04 -12.39
N VAL A 183 0.93 -12.39 -11.71
CA VAL A 183 0.89 -12.61 -10.26
C VAL A 183 1.82 -13.74 -9.82
N LYS A 184 1.86 -14.86 -10.55
CA LYS A 184 2.74 -16.01 -10.25
C LYS A 184 4.21 -15.65 -10.20
N LEU A 185 4.65 -14.64 -10.94
CA LEU A 185 6.06 -14.21 -10.94
C LEU A 185 6.53 -13.66 -9.59
N GLY A 186 5.61 -13.13 -8.80
CA GLY A 186 5.91 -12.47 -7.53
C GLY A 186 5.59 -13.26 -6.28
N THR A 187 5.07 -14.49 -6.39
CA THR A 187 4.55 -15.25 -5.23
C THR A 187 5.57 -15.40 -4.10
N ASP A 188 6.82 -15.73 -4.44
CA ASP A 188 7.89 -16.02 -3.47
C ASP A 188 8.46 -14.75 -2.82
N LYS A 189 8.22 -13.57 -3.40
CA LYS A 189 8.76 -12.29 -2.95
C LYS A 189 7.71 -11.38 -2.32
N THR A 190 6.45 -11.79 -2.37
CA THR A 190 5.34 -10.98 -1.88
C THR A 190 5.31 -10.96 -0.35
N VAL A 191 5.50 -9.76 0.21
CA VAL A 191 5.42 -9.45 1.64
C VAL A 191 3.98 -9.13 2.04
N ILE A 192 3.23 -8.52 1.14
CA ILE A 192 1.85 -8.07 1.37
C ILE A 192 1.07 -8.04 0.05
N LEU A 193 -0.17 -8.51 0.09
CA LEU A 193 -1.13 -8.39 -1.01
C LEU A 193 -2.05 -7.20 -0.77
N MET A 194 -2.14 -6.30 -1.74
CA MET A 194 -3.08 -5.19 -1.69
C MET A 194 -4.30 -5.53 -2.52
N ILE A 195 -5.48 -5.37 -1.90
CA ILE A 195 -6.77 -5.76 -2.47
C ILE A 195 -7.71 -4.57 -2.53
N HIS A 196 -8.21 -4.30 -3.69
CA HIS A 196 -9.34 -3.44 -4.03
C HIS A 196 -9.79 -3.83 -5.42
N ASP A 197 -10.98 -3.43 -5.84
CA ASP A 197 -11.54 -3.91 -7.10
C ASP A 197 -11.64 -2.82 -8.17
N ASN A 198 -11.66 -3.26 -9.41
CA ASN A 198 -11.91 -2.47 -10.62
C ASN A 198 -12.41 -3.38 -11.75
N PHE A 199 -12.68 -2.81 -12.92
CA PHE A 199 -13.18 -3.54 -14.09
C PHE A 199 -12.09 -3.90 -15.12
N GLY A 200 -10.81 -3.74 -14.79
CA GLY A 200 -9.69 -4.04 -15.69
C GLY A 200 -9.59 -3.12 -16.91
N LYS A 201 -10.29 -1.99 -16.91
CA LYS A 201 -10.36 -1.06 -18.04
C LYS A 201 -9.57 0.20 -17.73
N LEU A 202 -8.63 0.56 -18.59
CA LEU A 202 -7.84 1.78 -18.49
C LEU A 202 -8.02 2.61 -19.76
N PHE A 203 -8.65 3.78 -19.64
CA PHE A 203 -8.79 4.76 -20.72
C PHE A 203 -8.06 6.05 -20.33
N PRO A 204 -6.91 6.35 -20.97
CA PRO A 204 -6.09 7.51 -20.60
C PRO A 204 -6.77 8.87 -20.82
N GLN A 205 -7.83 8.90 -21.62
CA GLN A 205 -8.54 10.15 -21.99
C GLN A 205 -9.77 10.44 -21.13
N VAL A 206 -10.06 9.65 -20.11
CA VAL A 206 -11.18 9.89 -19.20
C VAL A 206 -10.71 10.76 -18.04
N GLU A 207 -11.41 11.85 -17.79
CA GLU A 207 -11.15 12.66 -16.60
C GLU A 207 -11.41 11.86 -15.33
N PRO A 208 -10.61 12.07 -14.26
CA PRO A 208 -10.72 11.30 -13.02
C PRO A 208 -12.13 11.31 -12.40
N GLU A 209 -12.86 12.43 -12.56
CA GLU A 209 -14.22 12.61 -12.05
C GLU A 209 -15.22 11.66 -12.74
N ASP A 210 -14.98 11.36 -14.00
CA ASP A 210 -15.84 10.50 -14.82
C ASP A 210 -15.47 9.01 -14.72
N ALA A 211 -14.29 8.70 -14.17
CA ALA A 211 -13.76 7.34 -14.16
C ALA A 211 -14.72 6.32 -13.53
N LEU A 212 -15.36 6.69 -12.41
CA LEU A 212 -16.32 5.83 -11.74
C LEU A 212 -17.59 5.61 -12.58
N ALA A 213 -18.10 6.67 -13.23
CA ALA A 213 -19.30 6.58 -14.08
C ALA A 213 -19.08 5.68 -15.30
N TYR A 214 -17.87 5.70 -15.87
CA TYR A 214 -17.50 4.85 -17.00
C TYR A 214 -16.93 3.48 -16.61
N GLY A 215 -16.70 3.24 -15.31
CA GLY A 215 -16.09 2.02 -14.82
C GLY A 215 -14.66 1.81 -15.33
N VAL A 216 -13.86 2.86 -15.39
CA VAL A 216 -12.49 2.84 -15.91
C VAL A 216 -11.47 3.30 -14.87
N GLY A 217 -10.25 2.79 -14.95
CA GLY A 217 -9.14 3.20 -14.10
C GLY A 217 -9.09 2.49 -12.74
N ASP A 218 -8.29 3.06 -11.84
CA ASP A 218 -8.03 2.54 -10.49
C ASP A 218 -9.11 3.02 -9.51
N LEU A 219 -10.25 2.33 -9.52
CA LEU A 219 -11.49 2.76 -8.85
C LEU A 219 -11.49 2.53 -7.33
N HIS A 220 -10.61 1.69 -6.80
CA HIS A 220 -10.58 1.33 -5.37
C HIS A 220 -11.95 0.87 -4.81
N LEU A 221 -12.68 0.07 -5.59
CA LEU A 221 -13.94 -0.54 -5.17
C LEU A 221 -13.71 -1.59 -4.08
N LEU A 222 -14.77 -1.95 -3.37
CA LEU A 222 -14.74 -3.13 -2.51
C LEU A 222 -14.59 -4.40 -3.37
N PRO A 223 -13.86 -5.42 -2.89
CA PRO A 223 -13.82 -6.72 -3.57
C PRO A 223 -15.24 -7.24 -3.85
N GLY A 224 -15.47 -7.69 -5.08
CA GLY A 224 -16.79 -8.12 -5.56
C GLY A 224 -17.65 -7.03 -6.20
N GLU A 225 -17.27 -5.77 -6.13
CA GLU A 225 -17.94 -4.68 -6.87
C GLU A 225 -17.38 -4.50 -8.30
N GLY A 226 -16.22 -5.09 -8.60
CA GLY A 226 -15.57 -5.07 -9.91
C GLY A 226 -15.52 -6.46 -10.56
N SER A 227 -14.39 -6.78 -11.18
CA SER A 227 -14.25 -8.01 -11.98
C SER A 227 -12.99 -8.82 -11.66
N ILE A 228 -12.27 -8.51 -10.59
CA ILE A 228 -11.03 -9.20 -10.23
C ILE A 228 -11.34 -10.59 -9.65
N PRO A 229 -10.75 -11.67 -10.19
CA PRO A 229 -10.99 -13.04 -9.73
C PRO A 229 -10.17 -13.33 -8.45
N PHE A 230 -10.50 -12.67 -7.31
CA PHE A 230 -9.73 -12.77 -6.07
C PHE A 230 -9.54 -14.19 -5.58
N GLY A 231 -10.57 -15.03 -5.64
CA GLY A 231 -10.45 -16.41 -5.20
C GLY A 231 -9.40 -17.22 -5.98
N LYS A 232 -9.18 -16.92 -7.27
CA LYS A 232 -8.13 -17.56 -8.08
C LYS A 232 -6.76 -16.99 -7.73
N VAL A 233 -6.65 -15.68 -7.53
CA VAL A 233 -5.41 -15.01 -7.13
C VAL A 233 -4.95 -15.51 -5.76
N LEU A 234 -5.82 -15.51 -4.76
CA LEU A 234 -5.48 -15.88 -3.38
C LEU A 234 -5.01 -17.34 -3.26
N ARG A 235 -5.51 -18.25 -4.11
CA ARG A 235 -5.03 -19.64 -4.14
C ARG A 235 -3.57 -19.80 -4.55
N LEU A 236 -2.96 -18.79 -5.16
CA LEU A 236 -1.53 -18.80 -5.53
C LEU A 236 -0.62 -18.44 -4.35
N PHE A 237 -1.18 -17.92 -3.26
CA PHE A 237 -0.43 -17.49 -2.09
C PHE A 237 -0.75 -18.35 -0.87
N GLY A 238 0.24 -18.48 0.00
CA GLY A 238 0.07 -19.06 1.33
C GLY A 238 -0.46 -18.01 2.32
N ASP A 239 0.10 -17.98 3.52
CA ASP A 239 -0.30 -17.05 4.58
C ASP A 239 0.39 -15.67 4.41
N VAL A 240 0.06 -14.96 3.33
CA VAL A 240 0.55 -13.60 3.07
C VAL A 240 -0.48 -12.60 3.59
N PRO A 241 -0.06 -11.55 4.35
CA PRO A 241 -0.95 -10.51 4.83
C PRO A 241 -1.69 -9.78 3.70
N LEU A 242 -2.98 -9.50 3.90
CA LEU A 242 -3.80 -8.73 2.97
C LEU A 242 -3.97 -7.28 3.45
N LEU A 243 -3.94 -6.32 2.54
CA LEU A 243 -4.22 -4.91 2.81
C LEU A 243 -5.38 -4.42 1.94
N LEU A 244 -6.53 -4.19 2.57
CA LEU A 244 -7.70 -3.63 1.90
C LEU A 244 -7.50 -2.12 1.64
N LYS A 245 -7.70 -1.70 0.38
CA LYS A 245 -7.54 -0.32 -0.09
C LYS A 245 -8.86 0.23 -0.63
N VAL A 246 -9.71 0.80 0.19
CA VAL A 246 -10.99 1.44 -0.21
C VAL A 246 -10.86 2.94 0.00
N LYS A 247 -10.99 3.74 -1.05
CA LYS A 247 -10.82 5.21 -0.98
C LYS A 247 -12.08 5.97 -0.60
N ASP A 248 -13.24 5.44 -0.94
CA ASP A 248 -14.52 6.07 -0.66
C ASP A 248 -14.84 5.97 0.85
N PRO A 249 -15.05 7.12 1.57
CA PRO A 249 -15.34 7.11 3.00
C PRO A 249 -16.64 6.38 3.37
N ASP A 250 -17.66 6.46 2.52
CA ASP A 250 -18.96 5.82 2.77
C ASP A 250 -18.86 4.30 2.58
N LYS A 251 -18.08 3.85 1.59
CA LYS A 251 -17.75 2.44 1.41
C LYS A 251 -16.85 1.93 2.52
N PHE A 252 -15.85 2.72 2.94
CA PHE A 252 -14.99 2.37 4.07
C PHE A 252 -15.79 2.17 5.36
N ALA A 253 -16.79 3.00 5.64
CA ALA A 253 -17.67 2.83 6.79
C ALA A 253 -18.44 1.49 6.76
N LYS A 254 -18.69 0.97 5.57
CA LYS A 254 -19.46 -0.27 5.31
C LYS A 254 -18.57 -1.50 5.05
N ILE A 255 -17.23 -1.40 5.15
CA ILE A 255 -16.38 -2.58 4.99
C ILE A 255 -16.85 -3.70 5.93
N PRO A 256 -16.87 -4.96 5.48
CA PRO A 256 -17.27 -6.07 6.34
C PRO A 256 -16.31 -6.24 7.53
N SER A 257 -16.65 -7.09 8.48
CA SER A 257 -15.67 -7.58 9.44
C SER A 257 -14.58 -8.38 8.73
N LYS A 258 -13.43 -8.59 9.39
CA LYS A 258 -12.35 -9.44 8.86
C LYS A 258 -12.88 -10.80 8.36
N GLN A 259 -13.71 -11.47 9.17
CA GLN A 259 -14.29 -12.75 8.80
C GLN A 259 -15.21 -12.64 7.56
N GLY A 260 -16.07 -11.63 7.51
CA GLY A 260 -16.93 -11.39 6.34
C GLY A 260 -16.14 -11.06 5.06
N LEU A 261 -14.99 -10.38 5.20
CA LEU A 261 -14.11 -10.15 4.05
C LEU A 261 -13.45 -11.45 3.56
N ILE A 262 -13.02 -12.33 4.46
CA ILE A 262 -12.49 -13.65 4.10
C ILE A 262 -13.53 -14.46 3.33
N GLU A 263 -14.76 -14.53 3.84
CA GLU A 263 -15.86 -15.24 3.18
C GLU A 263 -16.16 -14.68 1.80
N LEU A 264 -16.20 -13.36 1.67
CA LEU A 264 -16.38 -12.68 0.39
C LEU A 264 -15.26 -13.04 -0.59
N LEU A 265 -14.00 -12.88 -0.21
CA LEU A 265 -12.84 -13.13 -1.08
C LEU A 265 -12.73 -14.59 -1.53
N THR A 266 -13.17 -15.52 -0.70
CA THR A 266 -13.18 -16.96 -1.05
C THR A 266 -14.32 -17.35 -1.97
N SER A 267 -15.39 -16.55 -2.03
CA SER A 267 -16.54 -16.77 -2.91
C SER A 267 -16.36 -16.19 -4.33
N LEU A 268 -15.38 -15.29 -4.53
CA LEU A 268 -15.04 -14.65 -5.79
C LEU A 268 -13.98 -15.46 -6.56
#